data_25ce40fb8aceeff24a4671e77efb7969
#
_entry.id   25ce40fb8aceeff24a4671e77efb7969
#
_cell.length_a   1.000
_cell.length_b   1.000
_cell.length_c   1.000
_cell.angle_alpha   90.00
_cell.angle_beta   90.00
_cell.angle_gamma   90.00
#
_symmetry.space_group_name_H-M   'P 1'
#
loop_
_entity.id
_entity.type
_entity.pdbx_description
1 polymer ?
#
loop_
_entity_poly.entity_id
_entity_poly.type
_entity_poly.pdbx_seq_one_letter_code
_entity_poly.pdbx_strand_id
1 'polypeptide(L)'
;MPKVNKTKTKPALKRAAAQVSKHKISEEKAKQNLREIITYIGENPAREGLLETPKRIVKSWDTLFSGYKKDPAALLKTFTEGSCEEMVILKDIEFYSTCEHHFAPFFGTISIGYLPNKKVIGISKLARLVEVYARRLQIQERLVAQIADSLMEHLQPLGVMVVCKARHMCICSRGVQKHNAEMVTSALRGVFNKHEVRQEFLQFIQKV
;
A
#
# COMPACT_ATOMS: atom_id res chain seq x y z
N MET A 1 -2.00 -19.90 30.92
CA MET A 1 -1.35 -19.40 29.69
C MET A 1 -1.95 -20.11 28.50
N PRO A 2 -2.73 -19.46 27.62
CA PRO A 2 -3.28 -20.10 26.43
C PRO A 2 -2.22 -20.16 25.33
N LYS A 3 -2.04 -21.33 24.74
CA LYS A 3 -1.13 -21.59 23.61
C LYS A 3 -1.61 -20.84 22.37
N VAL A 4 -0.78 -19.91 21.87
CA VAL A 4 -1.02 -19.19 20.59
C VAL A 4 -0.87 -20.18 19.44
N ASN A 5 -1.97 -20.39 18.76
CA ASN A 5 -2.08 -21.30 17.60
C ASN A 5 -1.38 -20.64 16.40
N LYS A 6 -0.29 -21.24 15.90
CA LYS A 6 0.42 -20.79 14.69
C LYS A 6 -0.42 -21.09 13.46
N THR A 7 -1.25 -20.15 13.04
CA THR A 7 -1.99 -20.26 11.78
C THR A 7 -1.07 -20.09 10.57
N LYS A 8 -0.98 -21.16 9.79
CA LYS A 8 -0.25 -21.25 8.50
C LYS A 8 -1.01 -20.46 7.42
N THR A 9 -0.59 -19.22 7.11
CA THR A 9 -1.22 -18.37 6.09
C THR A 9 -0.44 -18.26 4.76
N LYS A 10 0.56 -19.09 4.52
CA LYS A 10 1.42 -19.02 3.30
C LYS A 10 0.87 -19.55 1.96
N PRO A 11 -0.22 -20.37 1.83
CA PRO A 11 -0.66 -20.85 0.51
C PRO A 11 -1.64 -19.95 -0.26
N ALA A 12 -2.41 -19.10 0.41
CA ALA A 12 -3.50 -18.35 -0.23
C ALA A 12 -3.02 -17.20 -1.15
N LEU A 13 -1.98 -16.47 -0.75
CA LEU A 13 -1.44 -15.34 -1.55
C LEU A 13 -0.76 -15.78 -2.85
N LYS A 14 -0.05 -16.92 -2.85
CA LYS A 14 0.55 -17.47 -4.08
C LYS A 14 -0.49 -18.02 -5.07
N ARG A 15 -1.64 -18.51 -4.60
CA ARG A 15 -2.74 -18.99 -5.46
C ARG A 15 -3.47 -17.84 -6.16
N ALA A 16 -3.69 -16.70 -5.50
CA ALA A 16 -4.35 -15.54 -6.10
C ALA A 16 -3.53 -14.92 -7.24
N ALA A 17 -2.22 -14.80 -7.09
CA ALA A 17 -1.34 -14.28 -8.14
C ALA A 17 -1.27 -15.18 -9.38
N ALA A 18 -1.37 -16.50 -9.23
CA ALA A 18 -1.34 -17.46 -10.35
C ALA A 18 -2.64 -17.49 -11.18
N GLN A 19 -3.79 -17.06 -10.63
CA GLN A 19 -5.07 -17.04 -11.35
C GLN A 19 -5.27 -15.79 -12.24
N VAL A 20 -4.58 -14.68 -11.96
CA VAL A 20 -4.72 -13.42 -12.73
C VAL A 20 -4.14 -13.52 -14.15
N SER A 21 -3.27 -14.50 -14.44
CA SER A 21 -2.57 -14.58 -15.73
C SER A 21 -3.44 -15.10 -16.90
N LYS A 22 -4.63 -15.65 -16.67
CA LYS A 22 -5.42 -16.35 -17.69
C LYS A 22 -6.42 -15.49 -18.48
N HIS A 23 -6.76 -14.26 -18.03
CA HIS A 23 -7.76 -13.42 -18.72
C HIS A 23 -7.20 -12.01 -18.93
N LYS A 24 -6.32 -11.86 -19.92
CA LYS A 24 -5.88 -10.54 -20.39
C LYS A 24 -6.90 -10.05 -21.42
N ILE A 25 -7.69 -9.03 -21.09
CA ILE A 25 -8.41 -8.26 -22.09
C ILE A 25 -7.45 -7.28 -22.79
N SER A 26 -7.68 -6.98 -24.05
CA SER A 26 -6.89 -5.98 -24.78
C SER A 26 -7.16 -4.56 -24.27
N GLU A 27 -6.24 -3.65 -24.51
CA GLU A 27 -6.42 -2.22 -24.22
C GLU A 27 -7.65 -1.64 -24.93
N GLU A 28 -7.88 -2.03 -26.20
CA GLU A 28 -9.06 -1.59 -26.95
C GLU A 28 -10.36 -2.10 -26.33
N LYS A 29 -10.39 -3.33 -25.85
CA LYS A 29 -11.57 -3.85 -25.15
C LYS A 29 -11.79 -3.12 -23.82
N ALA A 30 -10.74 -2.74 -23.10
CA ALA A 30 -10.86 -1.93 -21.88
C ALA A 30 -11.44 -0.54 -22.18
N LYS A 31 -10.99 0.12 -23.24
CA LYS A 31 -11.54 1.41 -23.71
C LYS A 31 -13.01 1.28 -24.12
N GLN A 32 -13.38 0.21 -24.82
CA GLN A 32 -14.76 -0.04 -25.19
C GLN A 32 -15.66 -0.23 -23.96
N ASN A 33 -15.24 -1.03 -23.00
CA ASN A 33 -15.97 -1.21 -21.74
C ASN A 33 -16.18 0.13 -21.00
N LEU A 34 -15.18 1.02 -21.03
CA LEU A 34 -15.31 2.36 -20.44
C LEU A 34 -16.32 3.25 -21.16
N ARG A 35 -16.46 3.16 -22.50
CA ARG A 35 -17.53 3.85 -23.24
C ARG A 35 -18.90 3.34 -22.80
N GLU A 36 -19.05 2.03 -22.63
CA GLU A 36 -20.28 1.41 -22.14
C GLU A 36 -20.63 1.89 -20.71
N ILE A 37 -19.63 1.99 -19.82
CA ILE A 37 -19.80 2.53 -18.47
C ILE A 37 -20.23 4.00 -18.50
N ILE A 38 -19.63 4.83 -19.37
CA ILE A 38 -20.02 6.24 -19.55
C ILE A 38 -21.48 6.33 -19.98
N THR A 39 -21.93 5.47 -20.90
CA THR A 39 -23.34 5.40 -21.32
C THR A 39 -24.23 4.93 -20.16
N TYR A 40 -23.80 3.92 -19.39
CA TYR A 40 -24.55 3.39 -18.25
C TYR A 40 -24.84 4.45 -17.18
N ILE A 41 -23.91 5.36 -16.92
CA ILE A 41 -24.11 6.47 -15.95
C ILE A 41 -24.97 7.61 -16.52
N GLY A 42 -25.46 7.51 -17.75
CA GLY A 42 -26.36 8.46 -18.39
C GLY A 42 -25.67 9.55 -19.22
N GLU A 43 -24.38 9.38 -19.54
CA GLU A 43 -23.61 10.37 -20.29
C GLU A 43 -23.38 9.92 -21.76
N ASN A 44 -23.18 10.89 -22.66
CA ASN A 44 -22.88 10.63 -24.08
C ASN A 44 -21.35 10.48 -24.28
N PRO A 45 -20.81 9.26 -24.52
CA PRO A 45 -19.38 9.06 -24.73
C PRO A 45 -18.85 9.70 -26.02
N ALA A 46 -19.72 10.13 -26.94
CA ALA A 46 -19.33 10.76 -28.20
C ALA A 46 -19.21 12.29 -28.12
N ARG A 47 -19.60 12.93 -27.00
CA ARG A 47 -19.39 14.37 -26.85
C ARG A 47 -17.89 14.72 -26.72
N GLU A 48 -17.51 15.88 -27.24
CA GLU A 48 -16.12 16.34 -27.36
C GLU A 48 -15.27 16.11 -26.11
N GLY A 49 -15.76 16.51 -24.93
CA GLY A 49 -15.04 16.37 -23.66
C GLY A 49 -14.81 14.92 -23.21
N LEU A 50 -15.53 13.93 -23.75
CA LEU A 50 -15.45 12.52 -23.38
C LEU A 50 -14.78 11.61 -24.43
N LEU A 51 -14.54 12.07 -25.64
CA LEU A 51 -13.94 11.27 -26.71
C LEU A 51 -12.63 10.58 -26.29
N GLU A 52 -11.74 11.31 -25.62
CA GLU A 52 -10.44 10.80 -25.15
C GLU A 52 -10.48 10.21 -23.75
N THR A 53 -11.60 10.28 -23.03
CA THR A 53 -11.70 9.85 -21.62
C THR A 53 -11.35 8.37 -21.42
N PRO A 54 -11.86 7.42 -22.23
CA PRO A 54 -11.49 6.01 -22.10
C PRO A 54 -9.99 5.76 -22.23
N LYS A 55 -9.33 6.42 -23.17
CA LYS A 55 -7.88 6.33 -23.38
C LYS A 55 -7.11 6.93 -22.20
N ARG A 56 -7.53 8.09 -21.69
CA ARG A 56 -6.89 8.74 -20.53
C ARG A 56 -7.00 7.88 -19.27
N ILE A 57 -8.16 7.27 -19.03
CA ILE A 57 -8.39 6.37 -17.90
C ILE A 57 -7.47 5.15 -18.00
N VAL A 58 -7.46 4.44 -19.13
CA VAL A 58 -6.62 3.25 -19.32
C VAL A 58 -5.14 3.59 -19.13
N LYS A 59 -4.67 4.71 -19.71
CA LYS A 59 -3.29 5.18 -19.54
C LYS A 59 -2.96 5.51 -18.07
N SER A 60 -3.87 6.11 -17.31
CA SER A 60 -3.66 6.42 -15.90
C SER A 60 -3.42 5.16 -15.04
N TRP A 61 -4.00 4.03 -15.44
CA TRP A 61 -3.82 2.75 -14.74
C TRP A 61 -2.39 2.21 -14.78
N ASP A 62 -1.58 2.61 -15.76
CA ASP A 62 -0.15 2.29 -15.77
C ASP A 62 0.60 2.87 -14.58
N THR A 63 0.14 4.00 -14.05
CA THR A 63 0.66 4.60 -12.81
C THR A 63 -0.06 4.08 -11.58
N LEU A 64 -1.40 4.12 -11.58
CA LEU A 64 -2.23 3.80 -10.42
C LEU A 64 -2.08 2.33 -9.98
N PHE A 65 -1.82 1.43 -10.93
CA PHE A 65 -1.66 -0.01 -10.68
C PHE A 65 -0.26 -0.54 -11.00
N SER A 66 0.74 0.36 -11.06
CA SER A 66 2.14 -0.01 -11.36
C SER A 66 2.74 -0.99 -10.36
N GLY A 67 2.22 -1.04 -9.15
CA GLY A 67 2.69 -1.93 -8.08
C GLY A 67 2.54 -3.42 -8.38
N TYR A 68 1.57 -3.80 -9.23
CA TYR A 68 1.42 -5.20 -9.67
C TYR A 68 2.57 -5.69 -10.57
N LYS A 69 3.29 -4.75 -11.21
CA LYS A 69 4.40 -5.05 -12.13
C LYS A 69 5.76 -5.04 -11.41
N LYS A 70 5.82 -4.73 -10.11
CA LYS A 70 7.06 -4.55 -9.35
C LYS A 70 7.25 -5.67 -8.32
N ASP A 71 8.48 -6.15 -8.22
CA ASP A 71 8.90 -7.13 -7.21
C ASP A 71 9.51 -6.41 -5.99
N PRO A 72 8.92 -6.54 -4.79
CA PRO A 72 9.47 -5.97 -3.57
C PRO A 72 10.87 -6.49 -3.24
N ALA A 73 11.16 -7.78 -3.48
CA ALA A 73 12.46 -8.39 -3.18
C ALA A 73 13.59 -7.75 -4.00
N ALA A 74 13.36 -7.51 -5.29
CA ALA A 74 14.35 -6.85 -6.15
C ALA A 74 14.63 -5.40 -5.75
N LEU A 75 13.66 -4.77 -5.07
CA LEU A 75 13.79 -3.39 -4.62
C LEU A 75 14.66 -3.24 -3.36
N LEU A 76 14.59 -4.19 -2.43
CA LEU A 76 15.14 -4.09 -1.08
C LEU A 76 16.61 -4.53 -1.05
N LYS A 77 17.50 -3.66 -1.55
CA LYS A 77 18.95 -3.82 -1.39
C LYS A 77 19.38 -3.32 -0.02
N THR A 78 20.09 -4.16 0.72
CA THR A 78 20.58 -3.89 2.08
C THR A 78 22.08 -3.62 2.10
N PHE A 79 22.53 -2.90 3.13
CA PHE A 79 23.93 -2.57 3.38
C PHE A 79 24.30 -3.01 4.79
N THR A 80 25.53 -3.48 4.97
CA THR A 80 26.13 -3.77 6.30
C THR A 80 26.96 -2.62 6.79
N GLU A 81 27.59 -1.89 5.87
CA GLU A 81 28.33 -0.66 6.18
C GLU A 81 27.34 0.44 6.64
N GLY A 82 27.68 1.14 7.72
CA GLY A 82 26.79 2.15 8.31
C GLY A 82 25.62 1.56 9.10
N SER A 83 25.67 0.27 9.46
CA SER A 83 24.68 -0.31 10.40
C SER A 83 24.74 0.41 11.75
N CYS A 84 23.57 0.70 12.31
CA CYS A 84 23.38 1.24 13.65
C CYS A 84 22.55 0.29 14.50
N GLU A 85 22.60 0.45 15.82
CA GLU A 85 21.80 -0.31 16.77
C GLU A 85 20.50 0.44 17.13
N GLU A 86 20.42 1.72 16.73
CA GLU A 86 19.31 2.61 17.01
C GLU A 86 18.15 2.42 16.03
N MET A 87 16.95 2.84 16.46
CA MET A 87 15.77 2.82 15.64
C MET A 87 15.91 3.77 14.44
N VAL A 88 15.67 3.25 13.25
CA VAL A 88 15.61 4.03 12.00
C VAL A 88 14.16 4.31 11.65
N ILE A 89 13.82 5.59 11.46
CA ILE A 89 12.45 6.03 11.17
C ILE A 89 12.43 6.89 9.91
N LEU A 90 11.49 6.57 9.02
CA LEU A 90 11.09 7.46 7.93
C LEU A 90 9.59 7.75 8.09
N LYS A 91 9.27 9.02 8.38
CA LYS A 91 7.89 9.44 8.64
C LYS A 91 7.30 10.25 7.50
N ASP A 92 5.96 10.30 7.48
CA ASP A 92 5.16 11.13 6.58
C ASP A 92 5.41 10.84 5.09
N ILE A 93 5.65 9.57 4.74
CA ILE A 93 5.75 9.13 3.34
C ILE A 93 4.36 9.25 2.71
N GLU A 94 4.18 10.20 1.81
CA GLU A 94 2.93 10.38 1.08
C GLU A 94 2.64 9.18 0.16
N PHE A 95 1.38 8.80 0.06
CA PHE A 95 0.95 7.74 -0.84
C PHE A 95 -0.45 7.98 -1.41
N TYR A 96 -0.70 7.39 -2.56
CA TYR A 96 -2.02 7.26 -3.18
C TYR A 96 -2.30 5.80 -3.49
N SER A 97 -3.51 5.34 -3.17
CA SER A 97 -3.96 3.98 -3.40
C SER A 97 -5.41 3.96 -3.88
N THR A 98 -5.89 2.79 -4.28
CA THR A 98 -7.26 2.59 -4.74
C THR A 98 -7.95 1.56 -3.85
N CYS A 99 -9.04 1.98 -3.21
CA CYS A 99 -9.88 1.10 -2.39
C CYS A 99 -10.46 -0.03 -3.26
N GLU A 100 -10.18 -1.29 -2.91
CA GLU A 100 -10.64 -2.45 -3.69
C GLU A 100 -12.16 -2.63 -3.66
N HIS A 101 -12.85 -2.13 -2.62
CA HIS A 101 -14.30 -2.29 -2.48
C HIS A 101 -15.10 -1.34 -3.39
N HIS A 102 -14.57 -0.16 -3.71
CA HIS A 102 -15.31 0.89 -4.39
C HIS A 102 -14.58 1.49 -5.60
N PHE A 103 -13.37 1.02 -5.89
CA PHE A 103 -12.51 1.57 -6.93
C PHE A 103 -12.25 3.09 -6.77
N ALA A 104 -12.43 3.61 -5.55
CA ALA A 104 -12.24 5.00 -5.21
C ALA A 104 -10.84 5.22 -4.59
N PRO A 105 -10.22 6.40 -4.79
CA PRO A 105 -8.91 6.67 -4.20
C PRO A 105 -8.99 6.78 -2.67
N PHE A 106 -7.91 6.38 -2.02
CA PHE A 106 -7.58 6.79 -0.66
C PHE A 106 -6.11 7.18 -0.61
N PHE A 107 -5.78 8.15 0.22
CA PHE A 107 -4.45 8.75 0.24
C PHE A 107 -4.14 9.33 1.62
N GLY A 108 -2.87 9.51 1.89
CA GLY A 108 -2.41 10.02 3.18
C GLY A 108 -0.93 9.82 3.36
N THR A 109 -0.51 9.47 4.58
CA THR A 109 0.89 9.27 4.92
C THR A 109 1.14 7.93 5.61
N ILE A 110 2.31 7.39 5.36
CA ILE A 110 2.83 6.19 6.03
C ILE A 110 4.13 6.53 6.73
N SER A 111 4.22 6.15 8.01
CA SER A 111 5.46 6.22 8.80
C SER A 111 5.96 4.81 9.06
N ILE A 112 7.24 4.57 8.82
CA ILE A 112 7.91 3.28 8.98
C ILE A 112 9.05 3.44 9.97
N GLY A 113 9.07 2.60 11.02
CA GLY A 113 10.21 2.43 11.91
C GLY A 113 10.69 0.99 11.89
N TYR A 114 12.00 0.79 11.92
CA TYR A 114 12.59 -0.52 12.13
C TYR A 114 13.82 -0.44 13.03
N LEU A 115 14.05 -1.51 13.77
CA LEU A 115 15.28 -1.67 14.57
C LEU A 115 16.22 -2.59 13.77
N PRO A 116 17.40 -2.09 13.32
CA PRO A 116 18.32 -2.86 12.50
C PRO A 116 18.82 -4.15 13.19
N ASN A 117 19.18 -5.15 12.38
CA ASN A 117 19.92 -6.33 12.79
C ASN A 117 21.11 -6.50 11.85
N LYS A 118 22.19 -5.77 12.12
CA LYS A 118 23.44 -5.75 11.32
C LYS A 118 23.28 -5.25 9.87
N LYS A 119 22.07 -4.88 9.43
CA LYS A 119 21.81 -4.38 8.09
C LYS A 119 20.88 -3.20 8.13
N VAL A 120 21.16 -2.23 7.26
CA VAL A 120 20.29 -1.07 7.02
C VAL A 120 19.87 -1.02 5.55
N ILE A 121 18.83 -0.26 5.27
CA ILE A 121 18.30 -0.06 3.92
C ILE A 121 18.32 1.42 3.57
N GLY A 122 18.62 1.74 2.32
CA GLY A 122 18.53 3.12 1.85
C GLY A 122 17.12 3.68 2.02
N ILE A 123 16.99 4.88 2.57
CA ILE A 123 15.70 5.52 2.90
C ILE A 123 14.76 5.61 1.70
N SER A 124 15.28 5.88 0.50
CA SER A 124 14.48 5.90 -0.74
C SER A 124 13.83 4.54 -1.07
N LYS A 125 14.38 3.43 -0.56
CA LYS A 125 13.80 2.09 -0.76
C LYS A 125 12.56 1.88 0.10
N LEU A 126 12.50 2.49 1.28
CA LEU A 126 11.30 2.48 2.13
C LEU A 126 10.14 3.17 1.41
N ALA A 127 10.36 4.37 0.88
CA ALA A 127 9.34 5.11 0.12
C ALA A 127 8.91 4.34 -1.15
N ARG A 128 9.87 3.73 -1.87
CA ARG A 128 9.54 2.91 -3.04
C ARG A 128 8.77 1.64 -2.68
N LEU A 129 9.02 1.04 -1.51
CA LEU A 129 8.26 -0.12 -1.03
C LEU A 129 6.80 0.25 -0.75
N VAL A 130 6.56 1.43 -0.16
CA VAL A 130 5.21 1.98 0.01
C VAL A 130 4.51 2.06 -1.36
N GLU A 131 5.15 2.64 -2.38
CA GLU A 131 4.59 2.74 -3.74
C GLU A 131 4.29 1.36 -4.36
N VAL A 132 5.14 0.34 -4.14
CA VAL A 132 4.89 -1.02 -4.66
C VAL A 132 3.59 -1.60 -4.13
N TYR A 133 3.28 -1.38 -2.86
CA TYR A 133 2.06 -1.91 -2.25
C TYR A 133 0.87 -0.97 -2.36
N ALA A 134 1.07 0.35 -2.36
CA ALA A 134 0.00 1.34 -2.49
C ALA A 134 -0.60 1.36 -3.91
N ARG A 135 0.23 1.23 -4.97
CA ARG A 135 -0.21 1.25 -6.37
C ARG A 135 -0.88 -0.06 -6.80
N ARG A 136 -1.90 -0.48 -6.07
CA ARG A 136 -2.71 -1.69 -6.26
C ARG A 136 -4.14 -1.44 -5.80
N LEU A 137 -5.05 -2.36 -6.06
CA LEU A 137 -6.32 -2.44 -5.35
C LEU A 137 -6.05 -2.89 -3.90
N GLN A 138 -6.39 -2.06 -2.92
CA GLN A 138 -5.97 -2.24 -1.53
C GLN A 138 -7.09 -1.99 -0.52
N ILE A 139 -6.87 -2.55 0.67
CA ILE A 139 -7.42 -2.07 1.94
C ILE A 139 -6.27 -1.62 2.82
N GLN A 140 -6.50 -0.60 3.64
CA GLN A 140 -5.43 0.06 4.39
C GLN A 140 -4.73 -0.89 5.38
N GLU A 141 -5.46 -1.79 6.02
CA GLU A 141 -4.94 -2.78 6.95
C GLU A 141 -3.99 -3.77 6.26
N ARG A 142 -4.34 -4.22 5.04
CA ARG A 142 -3.48 -5.10 4.26
C ARG A 142 -2.23 -4.38 3.74
N LEU A 143 -2.38 -3.10 3.37
CA LEU A 143 -1.26 -2.27 2.92
C LEU A 143 -0.16 -2.20 3.98
N VAL A 144 -0.51 -1.84 5.22
CA VAL A 144 0.47 -1.73 6.32
C VAL A 144 1.08 -3.08 6.68
N ALA A 145 0.27 -4.15 6.67
CA ALA A 145 0.74 -5.50 6.95
C ALA A 145 1.74 -5.99 5.90
N GLN A 146 1.46 -5.79 4.60
CA GLN A 146 2.35 -6.18 3.51
C GLN A 146 3.68 -5.44 3.54
N ILE A 147 3.68 -4.14 3.87
CA ILE A 147 4.92 -3.36 4.03
C ILE A 147 5.75 -3.92 5.19
N ALA A 148 5.14 -4.14 6.35
CA ALA A 148 5.83 -4.67 7.52
C ALA A 148 6.39 -6.08 7.28
N ASP A 149 5.59 -6.98 6.68
CA ASP A 149 6.00 -8.35 6.38
C ASP A 149 7.14 -8.40 5.35
N SER A 150 7.09 -7.53 4.34
CA SER A 150 8.16 -7.44 3.33
C SER A 150 9.48 -6.98 3.94
N LEU A 151 9.45 -6.01 4.85
CA LEU A 151 10.66 -5.57 5.56
C LEU A 151 11.20 -6.69 6.48
N MET A 152 10.33 -7.40 7.20
CA MET A 152 10.76 -8.55 8.02
C MET A 152 11.37 -9.66 7.17
N GLU A 153 10.83 -9.94 5.99
CA GLU A 153 11.32 -11.02 5.11
C GLU A 153 12.67 -10.68 4.46
N HIS A 154 12.84 -9.46 3.95
CA HIS A 154 13.98 -9.12 3.10
C HIS A 154 15.10 -8.34 3.82
N LEU A 155 14.77 -7.48 4.78
CA LEU A 155 15.77 -6.76 5.59
C LEU A 155 16.15 -7.56 6.84
N GLN A 156 15.23 -8.36 7.38
CA GLN A 156 15.40 -9.17 8.59
C GLN A 156 15.81 -8.33 9.82
N PRO A 157 15.16 -7.21 10.12
CA PRO A 157 15.43 -6.39 11.29
C PRO A 157 14.97 -7.11 12.56
N LEU A 158 15.34 -6.59 13.74
CA LEU A 158 14.80 -7.07 15.03
C LEU A 158 13.31 -6.82 15.17
N GLY A 159 12.79 -5.83 14.45
CA GLY A 159 11.36 -5.54 14.36
C GLY A 159 11.05 -4.39 13.43
N VAL A 160 9.77 -4.26 13.12
CA VAL A 160 9.20 -3.21 12.26
C VAL A 160 7.88 -2.71 12.83
N MET A 161 7.65 -1.41 12.76
CA MET A 161 6.34 -0.81 12.93
C MET A 161 6.01 0.08 11.74
N VAL A 162 4.80 -0.08 11.22
CA VAL A 162 4.25 0.74 10.15
C VAL A 162 2.95 1.37 10.64
N VAL A 163 2.82 2.69 10.52
CA VAL A 163 1.60 3.43 10.83
C VAL A 163 1.15 4.14 9.57
N CYS A 164 -0.13 4.01 9.24
CA CYS A 164 -0.76 4.67 8.11
C CYS A 164 -1.91 5.56 8.60
N LYS A 165 -1.95 6.80 8.12
CA LYS A 165 -3.05 7.75 8.30
C LYS A 165 -3.58 8.11 6.92
N ALA A 166 -4.86 7.91 6.65
CA ALA A 166 -5.41 8.15 5.33
C ALA A 166 -6.87 8.60 5.32
N ARG A 167 -7.20 9.38 4.32
CA ARG A 167 -8.57 9.78 3.95
C ARG A 167 -9.07 8.89 2.82
N HIS A 168 -10.30 8.41 2.96
CA HIS A 168 -10.93 7.49 2.02
C HIS A 168 -12.05 8.18 1.25
N MET A 169 -11.88 8.38 -0.05
CA MET A 169 -12.92 9.03 -0.88
C MET A 169 -14.20 8.21 -0.96
N CYS A 170 -14.14 6.90 -0.75
CA CYS A 170 -15.32 6.05 -0.69
C CYS A 170 -16.27 6.36 0.47
N ILE A 171 -15.79 7.02 1.53
CA ILE A 171 -16.64 7.50 2.65
C ILE A 171 -16.78 9.03 2.66
N CYS A 172 -15.87 9.76 2.00
CA CYS A 172 -15.92 11.22 1.96
C CYS A 172 -16.91 11.71 0.88
N SER A 173 -16.80 11.18 -0.36
CA SER A 173 -17.55 11.69 -1.51
C SER A 173 -18.94 11.07 -1.70
N ARG A 174 -19.23 9.98 -1.01
CA ARG A 174 -20.50 9.22 -1.08
C ARG A 174 -20.73 8.44 0.21
N GLY A 175 -21.85 7.70 0.29
CA GLY A 175 -22.19 6.85 1.44
C GLY A 175 -22.41 7.72 2.70
N VAL A 176 -21.58 7.55 3.71
CA VAL A 176 -21.71 8.23 5.00
C VAL A 176 -21.26 9.72 4.99
N GLN A 177 -20.57 10.15 3.95
CA GLN A 177 -20.17 11.55 3.70
C GLN A 177 -19.42 12.22 4.87
N LYS A 178 -18.43 11.52 5.43
CA LYS A 178 -17.61 12.04 6.55
C LYS A 178 -16.28 12.59 6.01
N HIS A 179 -16.27 13.88 5.66
CA HIS A 179 -15.15 14.55 4.99
C HIS A 179 -13.89 14.67 5.86
N ASN A 180 -14.06 14.83 7.18
CA ASN A 180 -12.96 15.03 8.11
C ASN A 180 -12.48 13.73 8.79
N ALA A 181 -13.11 12.59 8.47
CA ALA A 181 -12.70 11.31 9.03
C ALA A 181 -11.37 10.87 8.45
N GLU A 182 -10.42 10.54 9.33
CA GLU A 182 -9.14 9.94 9.00
C GLU A 182 -9.08 8.53 9.59
N MET A 183 -8.71 7.57 8.78
CA MET A 183 -8.48 6.19 9.22
C MET A 183 -7.02 6.01 9.60
N VAL A 184 -6.77 5.50 10.80
CA VAL A 184 -5.41 5.18 11.28
C VAL A 184 -5.30 3.67 11.46
N THR A 185 -4.29 3.08 10.85
CA THR A 185 -3.96 1.65 10.99
C THR A 185 -2.49 1.45 11.29
N SER A 186 -2.16 0.34 11.95
CA SER A 186 -0.77 0.00 12.24
C SER A 186 -0.51 -1.49 12.06
N ALA A 187 0.76 -1.82 11.76
CA ALA A 187 1.28 -3.18 11.77
C ALA A 187 2.57 -3.23 12.56
N LEU A 188 2.65 -4.15 13.52
CA LEU A 188 3.80 -4.35 14.40
C LEU A 188 4.38 -5.74 14.19
N ARG A 189 5.73 -5.83 14.16
CA ARG A 189 6.48 -7.08 14.04
C ARG A 189 7.70 -7.06 14.96
N GLY A 190 8.11 -8.23 15.46
CA GLY A 190 9.30 -8.38 16.28
C GLY A 190 9.25 -7.57 17.56
N VAL A 191 10.33 -6.84 17.85
CA VAL A 191 10.50 -6.08 19.12
C VAL A 191 9.50 -4.94 19.32
N PHE A 192 8.82 -4.46 18.27
CA PHE A 192 7.77 -3.45 18.40
C PHE A 192 6.49 -3.96 19.10
N ASN A 193 6.41 -5.27 19.39
CA ASN A 193 5.38 -5.80 20.29
C ASN A 193 5.62 -5.39 21.75
N LYS A 194 6.87 -5.02 22.11
CA LYS A 194 7.19 -4.45 23.42
C LYS A 194 6.65 -3.01 23.51
N HIS A 195 6.09 -2.67 24.67
CA HIS A 195 5.42 -1.38 24.88
C HIS A 195 6.40 -0.21 24.73
N GLU A 196 7.58 -0.32 25.31
CA GLU A 196 8.60 0.74 25.36
C GLU A 196 9.08 1.10 23.96
N VAL A 197 9.42 0.11 23.13
CA VAL A 197 9.87 0.31 21.74
C VAL A 197 8.78 0.95 20.89
N ARG A 198 7.55 0.51 21.09
CA ARG A 198 6.39 1.10 20.38
C ARG A 198 6.15 2.54 20.79
N GLN A 199 6.25 2.88 22.09
CA GLN A 199 6.07 4.24 22.58
C GLN A 199 7.13 5.19 22.05
N GLU A 200 8.39 4.79 22.03
CA GLU A 200 9.46 5.56 21.42
C GLU A 200 9.17 5.90 19.96
N PHE A 201 8.80 4.91 19.15
CA PHE A 201 8.43 5.17 17.76
C PHE A 201 7.25 6.16 17.64
N LEU A 202 6.20 5.97 18.46
CA LEU A 202 5.02 6.84 18.42
C LEU A 202 5.36 8.28 18.80
N GLN A 203 6.28 8.51 19.73
CA GLN A 203 6.76 9.84 20.09
C GLN A 203 7.46 10.53 18.90
N PHE A 204 8.31 9.81 18.18
CA PHE A 204 9.00 10.37 17.00
C PHE A 204 8.06 10.75 15.85
N ILE A 205 6.95 10.03 15.67
CA ILE A 205 6.01 10.31 14.57
C ILE A 205 4.87 11.28 14.96
N GLN A 206 4.73 11.63 16.24
CA GLN A 206 3.84 12.70 16.65
C GLN A 206 4.36 14.02 16.08
N LYS A 207 3.45 14.85 15.55
CA LYS A 207 3.80 16.24 15.21
C LYS A 207 3.90 17.00 16.52
N VAL A 208 5.10 17.55 16.77
CA VAL A 208 5.30 18.58 17.78
C VAL A 208 4.55 19.83 17.35
#